data_a926ab7a6bdcb2b7291e9081a16f8447
#
_entry.id   a926ab7a6bdcb2b7291e9081a16f8447
#
_cell.length_a   1.000
_cell.length_b   1.000
_cell.length_c   1.000
_cell.angle_alpha   90.00
_cell.angle_beta   90.00
_cell.angle_gamma   90.00
#
_symmetry.space_group_name_H-M   'P 1'
#
loop_
_entity.id
_entity.type
_entity.pdbx_description
1 polymer ?
#
loop_
_entity_poly.entity_id
_entity_poly.type
_entity_poly.pdbx_seq_one_letter_code
_entity_poly.pdbx_strand_id
1 'polypeptide(L)'
;MIDNFGKNNGLTLDTCFVIQAYKNPAITSFYLQKGFYGCKIFINEIVLNEAEHLGFDKAKLLFTMQKIFGRVIVKDVTNEERLFGQHLEKLCPILHSGDSAILAFTKRTSTTLVTLDKNLGKACDFFNTHCIVLEITKKRGLTV
;
A
#
# COMPACT_ATOMS: atom_id res chain seq x y z
N MET A 1 -16.59 -2.85 4.34
CA MET A 1 -16.25 -4.27 4.21
C MET A 1 -15.07 -4.46 3.31
N ILE A 2 -14.16 -5.32 3.73
CA ILE A 2 -12.91 -5.56 3.01
C ILE A 2 -13.12 -6.37 1.72
N ASP A 3 -14.07 -7.28 1.75
CA ASP A 3 -14.33 -8.22 0.67
C ASP A 3 -14.68 -7.58 -0.68
N ASN A 4 -15.13 -6.32 -0.68
CA ASN A 4 -15.45 -5.60 -1.91
C ASN A 4 -14.36 -4.63 -2.36
N PHE A 5 -13.35 -4.39 -1.52
CA PHE A 5 -12.27 -3.48 -1.88
C PHE A 5 -11.36 -4.10 -2.92
N GLY A 6 -11.02 -3.34 -3.95
CA GLY A 6 -10.06 -3.75 -4.96
C GLY A 6 -10.49 -4.87 -5.89
N LYS A 7 -11.71 -5.35 -5.81
CA LYS A 7 -12.18 -6.44 -6.69
C LYS A 7 -12.05 -6.12 -8.16
N ASN A 8 -12.28 -4.88 -8.55
CA ASN A 8 -12.23 -4.49 -9.95
C ASN A 8 -10.82 -4.10 -10.40
N ASN A 9 -10.10 -3.34 -9.57
CA ASN A 9 -8.83 -2.74 -9.98
C ASN A 9 -7.65 -3.18 -9.11
N GLY A 10 -7.90 -3.69 -7.92
CA GLY A 10 -6.86 -4.22 -7.06
C GLY A 10 -6.48 -3.30 -5.90
N LEU A 11 -5.42 -3.70 -5.22
CA LEU A 11 -4.90 -3.02 -4.03
C LEU A 11 -3.49 -2.52 -4.31
N THR A 12 -3.16 -1.34 -3.83
CA THR A 12 -1.79 -0.81 -3.81
C THR A 12 -1.31 -0.86 -2.37
N LEU A 13 -0.17 -1.52 -2.12
CA LEU A 13 0.38 -1.66 -0.78
C LEU A 13 1.39 -0.57 -0.50
N ASP A 14 1.22 0.13 0.62
CA ASP A 14 2.15 1.15 1.08
C ASP A 14 3.35 0.52 1.82
N THR A 15 4.44 1.27 1.94
CA THR A 15 5.69 0.81 2.54
C THR A 15 5.51 0.30 3.96
N CYS A 16 4.83 1.06 4.80
CA CYS A 16 4.64 0.68 6.22
C CYS A 16 3.86 -0.63 6.35
N PHE A 17 2.86 -0.84 5.49
CA PHE A 17 2.10 -2.08 5.49
C PHE A 17 2.97 -3.26 5.03
N VAL A 18 3.74 -3.08 3.96
CA VAL A 18 4.61 -4.13 3.42
C VAL A 18 5.65 -4.56 4.46
N ILE A 19 6.26 -3.61 5.15
CA ILE A 19 7.23 -3.90 6.19
C ILE A 19 6.58 -4.67 7.36
N GLN A 20 5.40 -4.23 7.78
CA GLN A 20 4.69 -4.91 8.88
C GLN A 20 4.29 -6.33 8.48
N ALA A 21 3.82 -6.52 7.27
CA ALA A 21 3.46 -7.83 6.75
C ALA A 21 4.69 -8.75 6.66
N TYR A 22 5.83 -8.18 6.27
CA TYR A 22 7.09 -8.92 6.22
C TYR A 22 7.54 -9.38 7.61
N LYS A 23 7.42 -8.51 8.62
CA LYS A 23 7.80 -8.85 10.01
C LYS A 23 6.88 -9.90 10.62
N ASN A 24 5.61 -9.90 10.26
CA ASN A 24 4.60 -10.78 10.85
C ASN A 24 3.75 -11.46 9.79
N PRO A 25 4.37 -12.30 8.92
CA PRO A 25 3.65 -12.87 7.77
C PRO A 25 2.51 -13.80 8.17
N ALA A 26 2.67 -14.58 9.23
CA ALA A 26 1.64 -15.51 9.67
C ALA A 26 0.38 -14.78 10.15
N ILE A 27 0.56 -13.74 10.95
CA ILE A 27 -0.55 -12.93 11.47
C ILE A 27 -1.23 -12.20 10.32
N THR A 28 -0.45 -11.62 9.42
CA THR A 28 -0.96 -10.92 8.26
C THR A 28 -1.79 -11.86 7.39
N SER A 29 -1.25 -13.04 7.09
CA SER A 29 -1.95 -14.04 6.30
C SER A 29 -3.26 -14.44 6.95
N PHE A 30 -3.25 -14.70 8.26
CA PHE A 30 -4.44 -15.14 8.99
C PHE A 30 -5.57 -14.11 8.96
N TYR A 31 -5.25 -12.83 9.22
CA TYR A 31 -6.27 -11.82 9.40
C TYR A 31 -6.67 -11.10 8.12
N LEU A 32 -5.78 -11.03 7.12
CA LEU A 32 -6.02 -10.22 5.92
C LEU A 32 -6.30 -11.04 4.67
N GLN A 33 -5.85 -12.28 4.62
CA GLN A 33 -5.95 -13.09 3.41
C GLN A 33 -7.39 -13.25 2.92
N LYS A 34 -8.32 -13.43 3.85
CA LYS A 34 -9.74 -13.58 3.48
C LYS A 34 -10.30 -12.35 2.79
N GLY A 35 -9.97 -11.17 3.31
CA GLY A 35 -10.48 -9.92 2.74
C GLY A 35 -9.83 -9.55 1.42
N PHE A 36 -8.58 -9.96 1.23
CA PHE A 36 -7.79 -9.60 0.05
C PHE A 36 -7.70 -10.71 -0.98
N TYR A 37 -8.29 -11.84 -0.69
CA TYR A 37 -8.26 -12.99 -1.59
C TYR A 37 -8.92 -12.65 -2.92
N GLY A 38 -8.22 -12.97 -4.00
CA GLY A 38 -8.72 -12.70 -5.35
C GLY A 38 -8.48 -11.29 -5.86
N CYS A 39 -7.99 -10.39 -5.00
CA CYS A 39 -7.63 -9.04 -5.42
C CYS A 39 -6.29 -9.06 -6.18
N LYS A 40 -6.15 -8.16 -7.15
CA LYS A 40 -4.84 -7.86 -7.72
C LYS A 40 -4.04 -7.07 -6.70
N ILE A 41 -2.79 -7.45 -6.48
CA ILE A 41 -1.92 -6.78 -5.50
C ILE A 41 -0.79 -6.09 -6.25
N PHE A 42 -0.67 -4.79 -6.05
CA PHE A 42 0.38 -3.98 -6.66
C PHE A 42 1.35 -3.49 -5.58
N ILE A 43 2.64 -3.65 -5.85
CA ILE A 43 3.70 -3.03 -5.06
C ILE A 43 4.49 -2.15 -6.01
N ASN A 44 4.59 -0.87 -5.67
CA ASN A 44 5.33 0.07 -6.47
C ASN A 44 6.83 -0.03 -6.17
N GLU A 45 7.68 0.21 -7.17
CA GLU A 45 9.14 0.24 -6.99
C GLU A 45 9.57 1.24 -5.91
N ILE A 46 8.84 2.33 -5.75
CA ILE A 46 9.12 3.31 -4.68
C ILE A 46 9.04 2.64 -3.32
N VAL A 47 8.04 1.79 -3.10
CA VAL A 47 7.86 1.05 -1.84
C VAL A 47 9.06 0.13 -1.58
N LEU A 48 9.49 -0.60 -2.60
CA LEU A 48 10.64 -1.49 -2.48
C LEU A 48 11.93 -0.72 -2.20
N ASN A 49 12.12 0.43 -2.85
CA ASN A 49 13.27 1.28 -2.64
C ASN A 49 13.31 1.88 -1.24
N GLU A 50 12.16 2.35 -0.74
CA GLU A 50 12.04 2.85 0.63
C GLU A 50 12.38 1.77 1.64
N ALA A 51 11.85 0.56 1.46
CA ALA A 51 12.14 -0.57 2.34
C ALA A 51 13.63 -0.92 2.31
N GLU A 52 14.27 -0.87 1.16
CA GLU A 52 15.71 -1.11 1.04
C GLU A 52 16.52 -0.08 1.82
N HIS A 53 16.14 1.19 1.76
CA HIS A 53 16.76 2.25 2.56
C HIS A 53 16.63 2.01 4.06
N LEU A 54 15.57 1.32 4.47
CA LEU A 54 15.32 0.97 5.87
C LEU A 54 16.02 -0.34 6.28
N GLY A 55 16.80 -0.95 5.38
CA GLY A 55 17.61 -2.13 5.68
C GLY A 55 16.96 -3.46 5.31
N PHE A 56 15.86 -3.46 4.58
CA PHE A 56 15.19 -4.69 4.16
C PHE A 56 15.68 -5.14 2.78
N ASP A 57 15.76 -6.46 2.59
CA ASP A 57 16.14 -7.06 1.31
C ASP A 57 14.90 -7.10 0.40
N LYS A 58 14.98 -6.44 -0.75
CA LYS A 58 13.87 -6.36 -1.71
C LYS A 58 13.36 -7.73 -2.13
N ALA A 59 14.28 -8.66 -2.45
CA ALA A 59 13.90 -9.98 -2.95
C ALA A 59 13.17 -10.79 -1.89
N LYS A 60 13.66 -10.76 -0.65
CA LYS A 60 13.02 -11.45 0.46
C LYS A 60 11.66 -10.88 0.78
N LEU A 61 11.57 -9.56 0.74
CA LEU A 61 10.34 -8.84 1.02
C LEU A 61 9.26 -9.20 -0.02
N LEU A 62 9.63 -9.14 -1.30
CA LEU A 62 8.71 -9.49 -2.39
C LEU A 62 8.29 -10.95 -2.33
N PHE A 63 9.23 -11.85 -2.03
CA PHE A 63 8.95 -13.27 -1.87
C PHE A 63 7.91 -13.51 -0.77
N THR A 64 8.05 -12.81 0.36
CA THR A 64 7.10 -12.93 1.47
C THR A 64 5.72 -12.41 1.08
N MET A 65 5.66 -11.27 0.38
CA MET A 65 4.39 -10.74 -0.09
C MET A 65 3.70 -11.71 -1.05
N GLN A 66 4.44 -12.34 -1.92
CA GLN A 66 3.89 -13.36 -2.84
C GLN A 66 3.36 -14.58 -2.08
N LYS A 67 4.01 -14.98 -1.00
CA LYS A 67 3.51 -16.07 -0.15
C LYS A 67 2.20 -15.71 0.55
N ILE A 68 2.08 -14.48 1.01
CA ILE A 68 0.88 -14.02 1.74
C ILE A 68 -0.31 -13.84 0.79
N PHE A 69 -0.08 -13.17 -0.35
CA PHE A 69 -1.15 -12.72 -1.22
C PHE A 69 -1.26 -13.48 -2.54
N GLY A 70 -0.33 -14.37 -2.82
CA GLY A 70 -0.25 -15.06 -4.10
C GLY A 70 0.46 -14.20 -5.14
N ARG A 71 -0.23 -13.84 -6.22
CA ARG A 71 0.39 -13.07 -7.29
C ARG A 71 0.50 -11.59 -6.91
N VAL A 72 1.70 -11.07 -6.94
CA VAL A 72 1.98 -9.64 -6.71
C VAL A 72 2.58 -9.04 -7.98
N ILE A 73 2.05 -7.91 -8.39
CA ILE A 73 2.50 -7.18 -9.59
C ILE A 73 3.34 -6.00 -9.15
N VAL A 74 4.59 -5.95 -9.61
CA VAL A 74 5.49 -4.83 -9.31
C VAL A 74 5.37 -3.82 -10.45
N LYS A 75 5.11 -2.56 -10.10
CA LYS A 75 4.97 -1.46 -11.06
C LYS A 75 5.86 -0.30 -10.65
N ASP A 76 6.33 0.44 -11.65
CA ASP A 76 7.03 1.69 -11.39
C ASP A 76 6.06 2.87 -11.53
N VAL A 77 6.42 4.00 -10.94
CA VAL A 77 5.68 5.24 -11.06
C VAL A 77 6.09 5.91 -12.37
N THR A 78 5.12 6.32 -13.15
CA THR A 78 5.40 7.06 -14.39
C THR A 78 5.80 8.50 -14.08
N ASN A 79 6.43 9.18 -15.06
CA ASN A 79 6.76 10.60 -14.92
C ASN A 79 5.50 11.43 -14.70
N GLU A 80 4.40 11.09 -15.36
CA GLU A 80 3.12 11.79 -15.19
C GLU A 80 2.62 11.64 -13.77
N GLU A 81 2.74 10.45 -13.18
CA GLU A 81 2.34 10.21 -11.80
C GLU A 81 3.21 10.98 -10.82
N ARG A 82 4.52 11.10 -11.10
CA ARG A 82 5.44 11.90 -10.27
C ARG A 82 5.07 13.37 -10.29
N LEU A 83 4.78 13.90 -11.48
CA LEU A 83 4.36 15.30 -11.64
C LEU A 83 3.03 15.56 -10.97
N PHE A 84 2.09 14.65 -11.13
CA PHE A 84 0.79 14.77 -10.46
C PHE A 84 0.95 14.70 -8.94
N GLY A 85 1.81 13.81 -8.45
CA GLY A 85 2.14 13.72 -7.03
C GLY A 85 2.68 15.03 -6.47
N GLN A 86 3.60 15.68 -7.21
CA GLN A 86 4.13 16.98 -6.81
C GLN A 86 3.03 18.04 -6.69
N HIS A 87 2.06 17.99 -7.60
CA HIS A 87 0.89 18.87 -7.55
C HIS A 87 0.05 18.60 -6.29
N LEU A 88 -0.15 17.33 -5.95
CA LEU A 88 -0.89 16.94 -4.74
C LEU A 88 -0.20 17.43 -3.47
N GLU A 89 1.13 17.39 -3.42
CA GLU A 89 1.90 17.89 -2.28
C GLU A 89 1.64 19.38 -2.02
N LYS A 90 1.50 20.16 -3.07
CA LYS A 90 1.19 21.60 -2.95
C LYS A 90 -0.18 21.84 -2.36
N LEU A 91 -1.13 20.95 -2.64
CA LEU A 91 -2.49 21.06 -2.14
C LEU A 91 -2.67 20.47 -0.74
N CYS A 92 -1.82 19.52 -0.37
CA CYS A 92 -1.93 18.81 0.91
C CYS A 92 -0.55 18.71 1.57
N PRO A 93 -0.20 19.64 2.48
CA PRO A 93 1.13 19.71 3.08
C PRO A 93 1.55 18.49 3.92
N ILE A 94 0.60 17.65 4.33
CA ILE A 94 0.93 16.44 5.09
C ILE A 94 1.47 15.30 4.21
N LEU A 95 1.39 15.44 2.89
CA LEU A 95 1.94 14.46 1.97
C LEU A 95 3.45 14.63 1.80
N HIS A 96 4.17 13.53 1.93
CA HIS A 96 5.59 13.48 1.63
C HIS A 96 5.82 12.99 0.21
N SER A 97 7.03 13.21 -0.30
CA SER A 97 7.39 12.93 -1.69
C SER A 97 7.09 11.49 -2.15
N GLY A 98 7.46 10.48 -1.34
CA GLY A 98 7.18 9.09 -1.67
C GLY A 98 5.68 8.78 -1.64
N ASP A 99 5.00 9.27 -0.62
CA ASP A 99 3.56 9.06 -0.44
C ASP A 99 2.75 9.71 -1.55
N SER A 100 3.16 10.89 -2.00
CA SER A 100 2.44 11.60 -3.07
C SER A 100 2.48 10.82 -4.39
N ALA A 101 3.62 10.22 -4.71
CA ALA A 101 3.75 9.40 -5.90
C ALA A 101 2.89 8.13 -5.83
N ILE A 102 2.86 7.48 -4.66
CA ILE A 102 2.03 6.30 -4.44
C ILE A 102 0.55 6.66 -4.50
N LEU A 103 0.16 7.80 -3.93
CA LEU A 103 -1.22 8.29 -3.99
C LEU A 103 -1.62 8.58 -5.43
N ALA A 104 -0.75 9.24 -6.21
CA ALA A 104 -0.99 9.52 -7.61
C ALA A 104 -1.18 8.23 -8.43
N PHE A 105 -0.34 7.24 -8.19
CA PHE A 105 -0.47 5.92 -8.82
C PHE A 105 -1.80 5.27 -8.46
N THR A 106 -2.17 5.29 -7.17
CA THR A 106 -3.40 4.70 -6.67
C THR A 106 -4.63 5.35 -7.32
N LYS A 107 -4.62 6.67 -7.38
CA LYS A 107 -5.72 7.43 -7.96
C LYS A 107 -5.87 7.16 -9.47
N ARG A 108 -4.75 7.16 -10.20
CA ARG A 108 -4.77 6.93 -11.64
C ARG A 108 -5.23 5.51 -12.00
N THR A 109 -4.80 4.53 -11.23
CA THR A 109 -5.17 3.12 -11.47
C THR A 109 -6.52 2.74 -10.87
N SER A 110 -7.12 3.63 -10.09
CA SER A 110 -8.37 3.37 -9.35
C SER A 110 -8.27 2.15 -8.44
N THR A 111 -7.08 1.91 -7.90
CA THR A 111 -6.89 0.87 -6.89
C THR A 111 -7.22 1.39 -5.50
N THR A 112 -7.24 0.52 -4.51
CA THR A 112 -7.41 0.89 -3.11
C THR A 112 -6.06 0.82 -2.42
N LEU A 113 -5.65 1.92 -1.78
CA LEU A 113 -4.39 1.99 -1.06
C LEU A 113 -4.54 1.32 0.31
N VAL A 114 -3.60 0.46 0.67
CA VAL A 114 -3.57 -0.19 1.99
C VAL A 114 -2.37 0.36 2.75
N THR A 115 -2.63 1.00 3.89
CA THR A 115 -1.59 1.67 4.66
C THR A 115 -1.86 1.55 6.16
N LEU A 116 -0.82 1.80 6.97
CA LEU A 116 -0.93 1.99 8.43
C LEU A 116 -0.84 3.46 8.81
N ASP A 117 -0.57 4.33 7.85
CA ASP A 117 -0.37 5.76 8.08
C ASP A 117 -1.70 6.52 8.01
N LYS A 118 -2.14 7.01 9.16
CA LYS A 118 -3.39 7.77 9.28
C LYS A 118 -3.36 9.08 8.50
N ASN A 119 -2.20 9.71 8.40
CA ASN A 119 -2.06 10.95 7.63
C ASN A 119 -2.22 10.71 6.13
N LEU A 120 -1.67 9.60 5.64
CA LEU A 120 -1.86 9.20 4.25
C LEU A 120 -3.33 8.86 3.99
N GLY A 121 -4.01 8.22 4.94
CA GLY A 121 -5.44 7.97 4.87
C GLY A 121 -6.26 9.25 4.76
N LYS A 122 -5.91 10.28 5.53
CA LYS A 122 -6.56 11.60 5.44
C LYS A 122 -6.34 12.26 4.08
N ALA A 123 -5.13 12.13 3.54
CA ALA A 123 -4.83 12.64 2.21
C ALA A 123 -5.65 11.94 1.13
N CYS A 124 -5.82 10.62 1.25
CA CYS A 124 -6.67 9.86 0.34
C CYS A 124 -8.11 10.37 0.36
N ASP A 125 -8.66 10.60 1.55
CA ASP A 125 -10.01 11.16 1.69
C ASP A 125 -10.11 12.54 1.04
N PHE A 126 -9.11 13.38 1.26
CA PHE A 126 -9.07 14.71 0.67
C PHE A 126 -9.09 14.67 -0.87
N PHE A 127 -8.44 13.67 -1.46
CA PHE A 127 -8.36 13.52 -2.91
C PHE A 127 -9.34 12.49 -3.49
N ASN A 128 -10.33 12.06 -2.72
CA ASN A 128 -11.32 11.05 -3.15
C ASN A 128 -10.68 9.76 -3.68
N THR A 129 -9.67 9.28 -2.97
CA THR A 129 -8.96 8.05 -3.33
C THR A 129 -9.31 6.97 -2.31
N HIS A 130 -9.65 5.79 -2.77
CA HIS A 130 -10.00 4.68 -1.88
C HIS A 130 -8.81 4.25 -1.06
N CYS A 131 -9.01 4.08 0.25
CA CYS A 131 -7.94 3.73 1.17
C CYS A 131 -8.47 2.88 2.31
N ILE A 132 -7.68 1.87 2.68
CA ILE A 132 -7.90 1.09 3.89
C ILE A 132 -6.75 1.44 4.84
N VAL A 133 -7.08 2.03 6.00
CA VAL A 133 -6.10 2.31 7.05
C VAL A 133 -6.21 1.21 8.09
N LEU A 134 -5.14 0.45 8.25
CA LEU A 134 -5.09 -0.67 9.20
C LEU A 134 -4.42 -0.22 10.50
N GLU A 135 -4.79 -0.87 11.59
CA GLU A 135 -4.19 -0.64 12.90
C GLU A 135 -3.51 -1.92 13.38
N ILE A 136 -2.38 -1.75 14.09
CA ILE A 136 -1.68 -2.84 14.74
C ILE A 136 -2.22 -2.99 16.14
N THR A 137 -2.69 -4.20 16.50
CA THR A 137 -3.11 -4.49 17.85
C THR A 137 -2.20 -5.55 18.45
N LYS A 138 -2.00 -5.49 19.76
CA LYS A 138 -1.14 -6.44 20.47
C LYS A 138 -1.65 -7.86 20.42
N LYS A 139 -2.97 -8.05 20.36
CA LYS A 139 -3.59 -9.36 20.40
C LYS A 139 -3.94 -9.95 19.04
N ARG A 140 -4.23 -9.10 18.05
CA ARG A 140 -4.78 -9.53 16.77
C ARG A 140 -3.89 -9.22 15.56
N GLY A 141 -2.79 -8.53 15.75
CA GLY A 141 -1.96 -8.10 14.66
C GLY A 141 -2.58 -6.91 13.92
N LEU A 142 -2.83 -7.05 12.60
CA LEU A 142 -3.39 -5.97 11.79
C LEU A 142 -4.91 -6.00 11.79
N THR A 143 -5.54 -4.85 12.00
CA THR A 143 -7.00 -4.67 11.94
C THR A 143 -7.35 -3.42 11.16
N VAL A 144 -8.59 -3.35 10.75
CA VAL A 144 -9.14 -2.17 10.05
C VAL A 144 -9.63 -1.14 11.05
#